data_1b3c9097ab90ef344ba7572897237c7a
#
_entry.id   1b3c9097ab90ef344ba7572897237c7a
#
_cell.length_a   1.000
_cell.length_b   1.000
_cell.length_c   1.000
_cell.angle_alpha   90.00
_cell.angle_beta   90.00
_cell.angle_gamma   90.00
#
_symmetry.space_group_name_H-M   'P 1'
#
loop_
_entity.id
_entity.type
_entity.pdbx_description
1 polymer ?
#
loop_
_entity_poly.entity_id
_entity_poly.type
_entity_poly.pdbx_seq_one_letter_code
_entity_poly.pdbx_strand_id
1 'polypeptide(L)'
;MRKLLIGLAALVLGTTGAIANDAALGLWKSEPGETGGYIHVQIANCGEKLCGKIVDVIGNDNNKIVGKDIILNMKIQGDGRYFGGTIWAPDQDKTYRSQMKLAGDDLTVKGCVAFVLCRSQSWTRIK
;
A
#
# COMPACT_ATOMS: atom_id res chain seq x y z
N MET A 1 -4.57 20.30 43.82
CA MET A 1 -4.18 21.09 42.72
C MET A 1 -3.05 20.56 41.94
N ARG A 2 -2.01 20.26 42.54
CA ARG A 2 -0.89 19.81 41.78
C ARG A 2 -1.15 18.59 40.99
N LYS A 3 -2.01 17.74 41.39
CA LYS A 3 -2.24 16.52 40.69
C LYS A 3 -2.76 16.71 39.30
N LEU A 4 -3.37 17.78 39.01
CA LEU A 4 -3.96 18.02 37.75
C LEU A 4 -2.97 17.98 36.59
N LEU A 5 -1.79 18.41 36.88
CA LEU A 5 -0.80 18.55 35.88
C LEU A 5 -0.40 17.26 35.24
N ILE A 6 -0.47 16.25 35.99
CA ILE A 6 -0.01 14.97 35.55
C ILE A 6 -0.79 14.39 34.43
N GLY A 7 -2.08 14.60 34.44
CA GLY A 7 -2.92 14.01 33.41
C GLY A 7 -2.64 14.53 32.02
N LEU A 8 -2.07 15.70 31.94
CA LEU A 8 -1.84 16.30 30.64
C LEU A 8 -0.80 15.61 29.81
N ALA A 9 0.22 15.14 30.47
CA ALA A 9 1.29 14.52 29.75
C ALA A 9 0.84 13.29 28.99
N ALA A 10 -0.11 12.60 29.53
CA ALA A 10 -0.55 11.36 28.90
C ALA A 10 -1.26 11.58 27.58
N LEU A 11 -1.90 12.70 27.43
CA LEU A 11 -2.66 12.96 26.22
C LEU A 11 -1.81 13.12 24.99
N VAL A 12 -0.68 13.71 25.16
CA VAL A 12 0.18 14.00 24.03
C VAL A 12 0.69 12.73 23.39
N LEU A 13 0.94 11.74 24.17
CA LEU A 13 1.51 10.51 23.66
C LEU A 13 0.57 9.70 22.81
N GLY A 14 -0.70 9.78 23.07
CA GLY A 14 -1.65 8.95 22.39
C GLY A 14 -1.89 9.31 20.94
N THR A 15 -1.48 10.48 20.50
CA THR A 15 -1.82 10.93 19.17
C THR A 15 -0.80 10.61 18.11
N THR A 16 0.42 10.25 18.48
CA THR A 16 1.48 10.12 17.50
C THR A 16 1.64 8.75 16.91
N GLY A 17 1.11 7.72 17.50
CA GLY A 17 1.35 6.37 17.04
C GLY A 17 0.39 5.83 16.02
N ALA A 18 -0.73 6.51 15.79
CA ALA A 18 -1.80 5.94 14.99
C ALA A 18 -1.45 5.71 13.52
N ILE A 19 -0.70 6.62 12.92
CA ILE A 19 -0.41 6.55 11.49
C ILE A 19 0.59 5.47 11.15
N ALA A 20 1.52 5.21 12.04
CA ALA A 20 2.62 4.29 11.79
C ALA A 20 2.21 2.81 11.78
N ASN A 21 0.98 2.51 12.17
CA ASN A 21 0.55 1.12 12.38
C ASN A 21 -0.59 0.70 11.48
N ASP A 22 -0.68 1.26 10.29
CA ASP A 22 -1.76 0.87 9.40
C ASP A 22 -1.69 -0.61 9.04
N ALA A 23 -2.85 -1.24 8.92
CA ALA A 23 -2.93 -2.67 8.69
C ALA A 23 -2.41 -3.11 7.33
N ALA A 24 -2.31 -2.21 6.36
CA ALA A 24 -1.77 -2.55 5.04
C ALA A 24 -0.25 -2.54 4.99
N LEU A 25 0.42 -2.07 6.03
CA LEU A 25 1.88 -2.10 6.07
C LEU A 25 2.36 -3.54 6.04
N GLY A 26 3.44 -3.79 5.32
CA GLY A 26 4.03 -5.11 5.27
C GLY A 26 4.45 -5.53 3.88
N LEU A 27 4.73 -6.81 3.76
CA LEU A 27 5.21 -7.40 2.51
C LEU A 27 4.08 -8.19 1.86
N TRP A 28 3.89 -7.94 0.57
CA TRP A 28 2.77 -8.49 -0.20
C TRP A 28 3.25 -9.18 -1.45
N LYS A 29 2.52 -10.22 -1.85
CA LYS A 29 2.76 -10.94 -3.09
C LYS A 29 1.67 -10.55 -4.07
N SER A 30 2.05 -10.09 -5.26
CA SER A 30 1.08 -9.72 -6.28
C SER A 30 0.46 -10.96 -6.91
N GLU A 31 -0.63 -10.74 -7.60
CA GLU A 31 -1.26 -11.79 -8.42
C GLU A 31 -0.31 -12.12 -9.57
N PRO A 32 -0.19 -13.40 -9.96
CA PRO A 32 0.67 -13.75 -11.09
C PRO A 32 0.19 -13.10 -12.39
N GLY A 33 1.13 -12.70 -13.22
CA GLY A 33 0.82 -12.19 -14.54
C GLY A 33 0.53 -13.32 -15.52
N GLU A 34 0.39 -12.96 -16.78
CA GLU A 34 0.02 -13.92 -17.82
C GLU A 34 1.05 -15.03 -18.01
N THR A 35 2.32 -14.72 -17.75
CA THR A 35 3.38 -15.70 -17.88
C THR A 35 3.73 -16.38 -16.56
N GLY A 36 2.96 -16.12 -15.50
CA GLY A 36 3.17 -16.74 -14.22
C GLY A 36 4.07 -16.00 -13.25
N GLY A 37 4.75 -14.96 -13.72
CA GLY A 37 5.63 -14.18 -12.85
C GLY A 37 4.85 -13.26 -11.93
N TYR A 38 5.44 -12.95 -10.79
CA TYR A 38 4.83 -12.03 -9.84
C TYR A 38 5.90 -11.23 -9.10
N ILE A 39 5.48 -10.26 -8.32
CA ILE A 39 6.39 -9.42 -7.58
C ILE A 39 6.05 -9.42 -6.09
N HIS A 40 7.06 -9.10 -5.29
CA HIS A 40 6.85 -8.78 -3.89
C HIS A 40 6.91 -7.28 -3.72
N VAL A 41 5.98 -6.74 -2.96
CA VAL A 41 5.86 -5.30 -2.75
C VAL A 41 5.87 -5.02 -1.26
N GLN A 42 6.74 -4.11 -0.85
CA GLN A 42 6.77 -3.65 0.53
C GLN A 42 5.94 -2.39 0.63
N ILE A 43 4.87 -2.44 1.40
CA ILE A 43 4.06 -1.26 1.66
C ILE A 43 4.54 -0.62 2.95
N ALA A 44 4.84 0.66 2.88
CA ALA A 44 5.39 1.42 4.00
C ALA A 44 4.80 2.82 4.01
N ASN A 45 5.01 3.52 5.10
CA ASN A 45 4.58 4.90 5.20
C ASN A 45 5.43 5.80 4.33
N CYS A 46 4.81 6.74 3.64
CA CYS A 46 5.47 7.83 2.95
C CYS A 46 4.77 9.11 3.39
N GLY A 47 5.23 9.65 4.51
CA GLY A 47 4.52 10.72 5.20
C GLY A 47 3.27 10.16 5.83
N GLU A 48 2.15 10.83 5.63
CA GLU A 48 0.86 10.38 6.16
C GLU A 48 0.14 9.43 5.23
N LYS A 49 0.77 9.07 4.12
CA LYS A 49 0.19 8.20 3.12
C LYS A 49 0.97 6.91 3.04
N LEU A 50 0.51 5.99 2.20
CA LEU A 50 1.18 4.72 1.99
C LEU A 50 1.78 4.68 0.59
N CYS A 51 2.94 4.06 0.49
CA CYS A 51 3.62 3.81 -0.78
C CYS A 51 4.04 2.35 -0.81
N GLY A 52 4.17 1.80 -2.02
CA GLY A 52 4.61 0.42 -2.20
C GLY A 52 5.81 0.37 -3.13
N LYS A 53 6.83 -0.36 -2.72
CA LYS A 53 8.06 -0.51 -3.48
C LYS A 53 8.25 -1.97 -3.88
N ILE A 54 8.63 -2.20 -5.13
CA ILE A 54 8.93 -3.54 -5.60
C ILE A 54 10.26 -3.95 -4.99
N VAL A 55 10.25 -5.04 -4.22
CA VAL A 55 11.46 -5.51 -3.56
C VAL A 55 11.99 -6.82 -4.14
N ASP A 56 11.16 -7.52 -4.92
CA ASP A 56 11.60 -8.75 -5.56
C ASP A 56 10.75 -9.04 -6.79
N VAL A 57 11.31 -9.78 -7.74
CA VAL A 57 10.63 -10.24 -8.94
C VAL A 57 10.84 -11.74 -9.03
N ILE A 58 9.77 -12.49 -9.13
CA ILE A 58 9.81 -13.95 -9.15
C ILE A 58 9.23 -14.47 -10.46
N GLY A 59 9.93 -15.40 -11.09
CA GLY A 59 9.45 -16.03 -12.30
C GLY A 59 9.52 -15.16 -13.55
N ASN A 60 10.36 -14.13 -13.51
CA ASN A 60 10.51 -13.19 -14.62
C ASN A 60 11.92 -12.62 -14.56
N ASP A 61 12.49 -12.29 -15.71
CA ASP A 61 13.86 -11.77 -15.78
C ASP A 61 13.96 -10.27 -15.61
N ASN A 62 12.85 -9.58 -15.45
CA ASN A 62 12.85 -8.12 -15.40
C ASN A 62 13.25 -7.59 -14.03
N ASN A 63 14.51 -7.79 -13.67
CA ASN A 63 15.02 -7.32 -12.38
C ASN A 63 15.23 -5.82 -12.32
N LYS A 64 15.09 -5.14 -13.43
CA LYS A 64 15.29 -3.69 -13.49
C LYS A 64 14.22 -2.92 -12.70
N ILE A 65 13.10 -3.54 -12.45
CA ILE A 65 12.02 -2.87 -11.72
C ILE A 65 12.16 -2.99 -10.21
N VAL A 66 13.09 -3.80 -9.72
CA VAL A 66 13.33 -3.89 -8.28
C VAL A 66 13.80 -2.53 -7.77
N GLY A 67 13.21 -2.08 -6.68
CA GLY A 67 13.51 -0.78 -6.09
C GLY A 67 12.61 0.34 -6.59
N LYS A 68 11.77 0.09 -7.58
CA LYS A 68 10.86 1.11 -8.08
C LYS A 68 9.56 1.15 -7.28
N ASP A 69 8.99 2.34 -7.19
CA ASP A 69 7.72 2.51 -6.52
C ASP A 69 6.60 2.07 -7.45
N ILE A 70 5.74 1.19 -6.97
CA ILE A 70 4.59 0.74 -7.74
C ILE A 70 3.32 1.40 -7.24
N ILE A 71 3.22 1.67 -5.94
CA ILE A 71 2.10 2.40 -5.37
C ILE A 71 2.62 3.70 -4.77
N LEU A 72 1.98 4.81 -5.10
CA LEU A 72 2.37 6.11 -4.61
C LEU A 72 1.20 6.85 -3.98
N ASN A 73 1.49 7.43 -2.83
CA ASN A 73 0.61 8.40 -2.17
C ASN A 73 -0.81 7.93 -1.91
N MET A 74 -0.97 6.69 -1.50
CA MET A 74 -2.28 6.14 -1.19
C MET A 74 -2.76 6.68 0.15
N LYS A 75 -3.92 7.29 0.16
CA LYS A 75 -4.51 7.86 1.37
C LYS A 75 -5.28 6.81 2.14
N ILE A 76 -5.19 6.88 3.44
CA ILE A 76 -5.91 5.98 4.33
C ILE A 76 -7.29 6.56 4.57
N GLN A 77 -8.34 5.84 4.17
CA GLN A 77 -9.70 6.29 4.36
C GLN A 77 -10.29 5.77 5.66
N GLY A 78 -9.86 4.58 6.09
CA GLY A 78 -10.43 3.89 7.22
C GLY A 78 -11.23 2.69 6.77
N ASP A 79 -11.50 1.77 7.69
CA ASP A 79 -12.27 0.55 7.42
C ASP A 79 -11.65 -0.31 6.31
N GLY A 80 -10.32 -0.32 6.23
CA GLY A 80 -9.63 -1.11 5.24
C GLY A 80 -9.68 -0.55 3.84
N ARG A 81 -10.03 0.71 3.68
CA ARG A 81 -10.12 1.33 2.35
C ARG A 81 -9.06 2.39 2.16
N TYR A 82 -8.55 2.46 0.94
CA TYR A 82 -7.47 3.38 0.58
C TYR A 82 -7.77 3.98 -0.79
N PHE A 83 -7.42 5.23 -0.99
CA PHE A 83 -7.79 5.92 -2.22
C PHE A 83 -6.82 7.05 -2.55
N GLY A 84 -7.00 7.64 -3.72
CA GLY A 84 -6.29 8.86 -4.09
C GLY A 84 -4.84 8.71 -4.46
N GLY A 85 -4.34 7.49 -4.53
CA GLY A 85 -2.99 7.24 -4.96
C GLY A 85 -2.94 6.78 -6.41
N THR A 86 -1.76 6.30 -6.79
CA THR A 86 -1.54 5.78 -8.15
C THR A 86 -0.87 4.42 -8.09
N ILE A 87 -1.03 3.66 -9.18
CA ILE A 87 -0.33 2.40 -9.38
C ILE A 87 0.34 2.42 -10.74
N TRP A 88 1.58 1.93 -10.76
CA TRP A 88 2.36 1.81 -11.97
C TRP A 88 2.25 0.39 -12.51
N ALA A 89 1.98 0.26 -13.81
CA ALA A 89 1.93 -1.03 -14.47
C ALA A 89 3.23 -1.24 -15.24
N PRO A 90 4.16 -2.07 -14.74
CA PRO A 90 5.47 -2.22 -15.36
C PRO A 90 5.44 -2.72 -16.80
N ASP A 91 4.49 -3.60 -17.12
CA ASP A 91 4.37 -4.18 -18.45
C ASP A 91 3.94 -3.17 -19.50
N GLN A 92 3.28 -2.11 -19.10
CA GLN A 92 2.81 -1.06 -20.00
C GLN A 92 3.57 0.24 -19.82
N ASP A 93 4.33 0.35 -18.73
CA ASP A 93 4.98 1.59 -18.31
C ASP A 93 3.97 2.73 -18.24
N LYS A 94 2.85 2.47 -17.61
CA LYS A 94 1.79 3.45 -17.44
C LYS A 94 1.36 3.50 -15.98
N THR A 95 0.92 4.69 -15.57
CA THR A 95 0.47 4.95 -14.21
C THR A 95 -1.02 5.22 -14.22
N TYR A 96 -1.73 4.58 -13.33
CA TYR A 96 -3.18 4.69 -13.22
C TYR A 96 -3.58 5.19 -11.84
N ARG A 97 -4.75 5.78 -11.74
CA ARG A 97 -5.32 6.08 -10.44
C ARG A 97 -5.63 4.79 -9.74
N SER A 98 -5.44 4.77 -8.43
CA SER A 98 -5.55 3.53 -7.69
C SER A 98 -6.35 3.68 -6.41
N GLN A 99 -7.02 2.60 -6.06
CA GLN A 99 -7.71 2.41 -4.80
C GLN A 99 -7.36 1.03 -4.29
N MET A 100 -7.46 0.84 -2.99
CA MET A 100 -7.21 -0.47 -2.40
C MET A 100 -8.26 -0.79 -1.35
N LYS A 101 -8.45 -2.07 -1.12
CA LYS A 101 -9.34 -2.56 -0.07
C LYS A 101 -8.67 -3.74 0.62
N LEU A 102 -8.54 -3.64 1.93
CA LEU A 102 -7.91 -4.66 2.74
C LEU A 102 -8.98 -5.50 3.43
N ALA A 103 -8.84 -6.82 3.34
CA ALA A 103 -9.70 -7.75 4.05
C ALA A 103 -8.81 -8.87 4.57
N GLY A 104 -8.40 -8.79 5.85
CA GLY A 104 -7.48 -9.75 6.43
C GLY A 104 -6.13 -9.71 5.76
N ASP A 105 -5.73 -10.83 5.17
CA ASP A 105 -4.44 -10.94 4.48
C ASP A 105 -4.58 -10.79 2.97
N ASP A 106 -5.73 -10.31 2.50
CA ASP A 106 -5.96 -10.05 1.09
C ASP A 106 -6.09 -8.56 0.87
N LEU A 107 -5.35 -8.05 -0.08
CA LEU A 107 -5.39 -6.65 -0.47
C LEU A 107 -5.80 -6.57 -1.93
N THR A 108 -7.00 -6.05 -2.18
CA THR A 108 -7.45 -5.80 -3.55
C THR A 108 -6.89 -4.47 -3.99
N VAL A 109 -6.10 -4.49 -5.07
CA VAL A 109 -5.48 -3.29 -5.61
C VAL A 109 -6.10 -3.01 -6.96
N LYS A 110 -6.66 -1.81 -7.12
CA LYS A 110 -7.39 -1.43 -8.31
C LYS A 110 -6.68 -0.31 -9.04
N GLY A 111 -6.57 -0.43 -10.37
CA GLY A 111 -6.08 0.64 -11.21
C GLY A 111 -7.14 1.03 -12.21
N CYS A 112 -7.38 2.32 -12.37
CA CYS A 112 -8.49 2.82 -13.18
C CYS A 112 -8.04 3.81 -14.23
N VAL A 113 -8.63 3.67 -15.43
CA VAL A 113 -8.50 4.63 -16.50
C VAL A 113 -9.83 5.35 -16.59
N ALA A 114 -9.83 6.67 -16.57
CA ALA A 114 -11.02 7.52 -16.71
C ALA A 114 -12.02 7.18 -15.63
N PHE A 115 -12.38 6.78 -14.87
CA PHE A 115 -13.36 6.53 -13.81
C PHE A 115 -14.16 5.25 -14.01
N VAL A 116 -14.22 4.72 -15.23
CA VAL A 116 -15.11 3.60 -15.51
C VAL A 116 -14.37 2.31 -15.80
N LEU A 117 -13.18 2.40 -16.34
CA LEU A 117 -12.42 1.19 -16.69
C LEU A 117 -11.40 0.90 -15.60
N CYS A 118 -11.73 -0.04 -14.75
CA CYS A 118 -10.86 -0.43 -13.65
C CYS A 118 -10.49 -1.89 -13.77
N ARG A 119 -9.25 -2.19 -13.37
CA ARG A 119 -8.77 -3.56 -13.29
C ARG A 119 -8.28 -3.80 -11.87
N SER A 120 -8.67 -4.92 -11.29
CA SER A 120 -8.31 -5.26 -9.92
C SER A 120 -7.40 -6.48 -9.87
N GLN A 121 -6.52 -6.50 -8.88
CA GLN A 121 -5.70 -7.65 -8.55
C GLN A 121 -5.86 -7.95 -7.08
N SER A 122 -5.69 -9.21 -6.71
CA SER A 122 -5.64 -9.61 -5.30
C SER A 122 -4.19 -9.86 -4.92
N TRP A 123 -3.71 -9.10 -3.95
CA TRP A 123 -2.38 -9.32 -3.39
C TRP A 123 -2.54 -10.05 -2.07
N THR A 124 -1.61 -10.94 -1.78
CA THR A 124 -1.66 -11.77 -0.58
C THR A 124 -0.53 -11.40 0.35
N ARG A 125 -0.81 -11.30 1.64
CA ARG A 125 0.20 -10.90 2.62
C ARG A 125 1.24 -12.00 2.79
N ILE A 126 2.50 -11.61 2.76
CA ILE A 126 3.61 -12.49 3.10
C ILE A 126 3.97 -12.31 4.56
N LYS A 127 4.10 -11.06 4.98
CA LYS A 127 4.34 -10.76 6.40
C LYS A 127 4.22 -9.27 6.75
#